data_cfb3a633c74825ac10eb4fcaf64d7956
#
_entry.id   cfb3a633c74825ac10eb4fcaf64d7956
#
_cell.length_a   1.000
_cell.length_b   1.000
_cell.length_c   1.000
_cell.angle_alpha   90.00
_cell.angle_beta   90.00
_cell.angle_gamma   90.00
#
_symmetry.space_group_name_H-M   'P 1'
#
loop_
_entity.id
_entity.type
_entity.pdbx_description
1 polymer ?
#
loop_
_entity_poly.entity_id
_entity_poly.type
_entity_poly.pdbx_seq_one_letter_code
_entity_poly.pdbx_strand_id
1 'polypeptide(L)'
;MGASPVTARDIELPKEVTLHYYLYCLDIETGKVAWKREFYSGQPPGGRHRKNSFASETPVTDGKLVYVYVTNLGLYAYDMKGTQVWHTPLEAYPIYLDFGTGGSPALLGDMLLIVNDNEKQQFIAAFDTNTGKPVWRTNRDLAAKGEGTPRRSAWVTPFVWKTPQRTQVVTVGPGVAVSYDATGKELWRLSGMSDIPIPSPFAYDGLLYVNGGRGKALFAIKPGATGDLTPGEDGKQSEFVAWSQPRGGTYLPTEVAYDGALYALSETGILSRFDAKTGNVSYRSRIEGGGAFTSSPWAYNGKVFCLSEEGKTFVIAAGEKFELLHSNLLDEMAQATPAIVGDRLLLRTESRLYSIRIKNL
;
A
#
# COMPACT_ATOMS: atom_id res chain seq x y z
N MET A 1 -14.54 -26.70 16.28
CA MET A 1 -14.32 -25.65 17.29
C MET A 1 -13.59 -24.53 16.58
N GLY A 2 -14.31 -23.45 16.23
CA GLY A 2 -13.72 -22.30 15.55
C GLY A 2 -12.84 -21.52 16.51
N ALA A 3 -11.57 -21.36 16.18
CA ALA A 3 -10.70 -20.44 16.88
C ALA A 3 -11.29 -19.03 16.76
N SER A 4 -11.59 -18.38 17.87
CA SER A 4 -11.95 -16.96 17.91
C SER A 4 -10.88 -16.15 17.16
N PRO A 5 -11.26 -15.12 16.38
CA PRO A 5 -10.28 -14.26 15.73
C PRO A 5 -9.44 -13.62 16.85
N VAL A 6 -8.13 -13.91 16.81
CA VAL A 6 -7.16 -13.27 17.70
C VAL A 6 -7.18 -11.78 17.41
N THR A 7 -7.68 -10.97 18.35
CA THR A 7 -7.72 -9.52 18.21
C THR A 7 -6.32 -8.94 18.47
N ALA A 8 -6.03 -7.76 17.93
CA ALA A 8 -4.74 -7.07 18.16
C ALA A 8 -4.46 -6.82 19.65
N ARG A 9 -5.50 -6.80 20.48
CA ARG A 9 -5.42 -6.70 21.95
C ARG A 9 -4.69 -7.85 22.62
N ASP A 10 -4.52 -9.00 21.95
CA ASP A 10 -3.82 -10.16 22.50
C ASP A 10 -2.30 -9.99 22.51
N ILE A 11 -1.78 -8.86 22.01
CA ILE A 11 -0.37 -8.47 22.16
C ILE A 11 -0.32 -7.17 22.96
N GLU A 12 -0.66 -7.25 24.23
CA GLU A 12 -0.31 -6.18 25.16
C GLU A 12 1.21 -6.20 25.32
N LEU A 13 1.84 -5.14 24.84
CA LEU A 13 3.24 -4.88 25.21
C LEU A 13 3.29 -4.61 26.71
N PRO A 14 4.30 -5.11 27.43
CA PRO A 14 4.52 -4.73 28.83
C PRO A 14 4.49 -3.21 28.95
N LYS A 15 3.87 -2.67 30.01
CA LYS A 15 3.68 -1.22 30.24
C LYS A 15 4.97 -0.40 30.25
N GLU A 16 6.13 -1.06 30.27
CA GLU A 16 7.47 -0.43 30.39
C GLU A 16 8.36 -0.70 29.16
N VAL A 17 7.79 -1.11 28.00
CA VAL A 17 8.61 -1.35 26.82
C VAL A 17 8.98 -0.02 26.16
N THR A 18 10.28 0.25 26.08
CA THR A 18 10.85 1.28 25.21
C THR A 18 11.18 0.70 23.86
N LEU A 19 10.57 1.23 22.80
CA LEU A 19 10.89 0.90 21.41
C LEU A 19 11.87 1.92 20.86
N HIS A 20 12.83 1.44 20.08
CA HIS A 20 13.79 2.26 19.37
C HIS A 20 13.53 2.14 17.87
N TYR A 21 13.31 3.27 17.21
CA TYR A 21 13.04 3.32 15.78
C TYR A 21 14.27 3.83 15.03
N TYR A 22 14.69 3.07 14.05
CA TYR A 22 15.92 3.35 13.30
C TYR A 22 15.66 3.46 11.81
N LEU A 23 16.30 4.44 11.20
CA LEU A 23 16.51 4.50 9.74
C LEU A 23 17.90 3.95 9.42
N TYR A 24 17.95 2.99 8.49
CA TYR A 24 19.20 2.41 7.99
C TYR A 24 19.41 2.78 6.54
N CYS A 25 20.63 3.13 6.21
CA CYS A 25 21.13 3.15 4.84
C CYS A 25 22.11 2.01 4.65
N LEU A 26 21.86 1.19 3.64
CA LEU A 26 22.68 0.04 3.33
C LEU A 26 23.36 0.24 1.98
N ASP A 27 24.62 -0.13 1.89
CA ASP A 27 25.30 -0.28 0.61
C ASP A 27 24.73 -1.48 -0.12
N ILE A 28 24.18 -1.26 -1.30
CA ILE A 28 23.44 -2.28 -2.05
C ILE A 28 24.34 -3.41 -2.60
N GLU A 29 25.63 -3.11 -2.80
CA GLU A 29 26.60 -4.09 -3.32
C GLU A 29 27.10 -5.03 -2.23
N THR A 30 27.35 -4.48 -1.05
CA THR A 30 28.00 -5.21 0.05
C THR A 30 27.07 -5.61 1.17
N GLY A 31 25.87 -5.00 1.23
CA GLY A 31 24.93 -5.15 2.35
C GLY A 31 25.39 -4.50 3.65
N LYS A 32 26.52 -3.77 3.63
CA LYS A 32 27.04 -3.09 4.81
C LYS A 32 26.21 -1.88 5.17
N VAL A 33 26.04 -1.62 6.46
CA VAL A 33 25.39 -0.41 6.97
C VAL A 33 26.30 0.79 6.69
N ALA A 34 25.89 1.68 5.79
CA ALA A 34 26.56 2.93 5.53
C ALA A 34 26.35 3.92 6.68
N TRP A 35 25.13 4.00 7.16
CA TRP A 35 24.77 4.72 8.39
C TRP A 35 23.46 4.18 8.99
N LYS A 36 23.27 4.47 10.29
CA LYS A 36 22.09 4.16 11.08
C LYS A 36 21.73 5.39 11.91
N ARG A 37 20.46 5.76 11.96
CA ARG A 37 19.96 6.87 12.79
C ARG A 37 18.76 6.42 13.59
N GLU A 38 18.82 6.63 14.90
CA GLU A 38 17.65 6.56 15.76
C GLU A 38 16.85 7.85 15.58
N PHE A 39 15.57 7.74 15.25
CA PHE A 39 14.71 8.90 15.08
C PHE A 39 13.62 8.99 16.16
N TYR A 40 13.38 7.92 16.90
CA TYR A 40 12.49 7.92 18.04
C TYR A 40 12.91 6.83 19.04
N SER A 41 12.77 7.16 20.32
CA SER A 41 12.91 6.22 21.43
C SER A 41 11.84 6.51 22.47
N GLY A 42 11.02 5.53 22.80
CA GLY A 42 9.92 5.70 23.74
C GLY A 42 8.91 4.57 23.67
N GLN A 43 7.81 4.75 24.39
CA GLN A 43 6.69 3.82 24.29
C GLN A 43 6.03 3.93 22.90
N PRO A 44 5.52 2.83 22.33
CA PRO A 44 4.77 2.90 21.07
C PRO A 44 3.52 3.76 21.26
N PRO A 45 3.21 4.66 20.32
CA PRO A 45 2.08 5.58 20.43
C PRO A 45 0.71 4.92 20.16
N GLY A 46 0.63 3.60 20.17
CA GLY A 46 -0.58 2.81 19.95
C GLY A 46 -0.26 1.32 19.87
N GLY A 47 -1.28 0.49 19.67
CA GLY A 47 -1.12 -0.94 19.44
C GLY A 47 -0.72 -1.29 18.00
N ARG A 48 -0.58 -2.60 17.73
CA ARG A 48 -0.41 -3.13 16.39
C ARG A 48 -1.08 -4.49 16.24
N HIS A 49 -1.52 -4.83 15.05
CA HIS A 49 -1.90 -6.19 14.71
C HIS A 49 -0.66 -7.11 14.78
N ARG A 50 -0.82 -8.37 15.17
CA ARG A 50 0.30 -9.34 15.29
C ARG A 50 1.12 -9.50 13.98
N LYS A 51 0.51 -9.28 12.82
CA LYS A 51 1.14 -9.28 11.50
C LYS A 51 1.61 -7.91 11.04
N ASN A 52 1.51 -6.88 11.87
CA ASN A 52 1.98 -5.54 11.56
C ASN A 52 3.23 -5.21 12.38
N SER A 53 3.94 -4.16 12.00
CA SER A 53 5.06 -3.60 12.77
C SER A 53 4.66 -2.22 13.30
N PHE A 54 5.51 -1.62 14.13
CA PHE A 54 5.36 -0.24 14.58
C PHE A 54 5.94 0.79 13.59
N ALA A 55 6.47 0.33 12.45
CA ALA A 55 7.03 1.14 11.37
C ALA A 55 6.84 0.40 10.05
N SER A 56 5.59 0.30 9.61
CA SER A 56 5.22 -0.41 8.38
C SER A 56 5.21 0.50 7.16
N GLU A 57 5.22 1.80 7.37
CA GLU A 57 5.31 2.81 6.32
C GLU A 57 6.67 2.74 5.61
N THR A 58 6.66 2.81 4.30
CA THR A 58 7.87 2.80 3.47
C THR A 58 8.37 4.23 3.26
N PRO A 59 9.63 4.55 3.57
CA PRO A 59 10.22 5.85 3.26
C PRO A 59 10.24 6.14 1.76
N VAL A 60 10.17 7.43 1.40
CA VAL A 60 10.31 7.89 0.01
C VAL A 60 11.50 8.84 -0.12
N THR A 61 12.02 8.99 -1.34
CA THR A 61 13.15 9.89 -1.63
C THR A 61 12.97 10.61 -2.96
N ASP A 62 13.45 11.85 -3.03
CA ASP A 62 13.61 12.64 -4.24
C ASP A 62 15.05 12.61 -4.79
N GLY A 63 15.91 11.77 -4.19
CA GLY A 63 17.33 11.66 -4.52
C GLY A 63 18.23 12.67 -3.78
N LYS A 64 17.66 13.63 -3.06
CA LYS A 64 18.38 14.59 -2.20
C LYS A 64 18.14 14.30 -0.73
N LEU A 65 16.88 14.06 -0.37
CA LEU A 65 16.44 13.73 0.99
C LEU A 65 15.71 12.39 1.00
N VAL A 66 15.73 11.76 2.17
CA VAL A 66 14.90 10.59 2.51
C VAL A 66 13.85 11.05 3.50
N TYR A 67 12.58 10.83 3.17
CA TYR A 67 11.43 11.21 3.99
C TYR A 67 10.86 9.96 4.67
N VAL A 68 10.80 10.01 6.00
CA VAL A 68 10.23 8.97 6.84
C VAL A 68 8.91 9.49 7.41
N TYR A 69 7.87 8.74 7.27
CA TYR A 69 6.59 8.97 7.89
C TYR A 69 6.24 7.80 8.78
N VAL A 70 5.96 8.06 10.04
CA VAL A 70 5.32 7.12 10.95
C VAL A 70 4.09 7.81 11.49
N THR A 71 2.91 7.32 11.16
CA THR A 71 1.63 8.01 11.29
C THR A 71 1.40 8.64 12.67
N ASN A 72 1.74 7.94 13.73
CA ASN A 72 1.54 8.38 15.11
C ASN A 72 2.79 9.00 15.76
N LEU A 73 3.85 9.24 15.02
CA LEU A 73 5.08 9.91 15.50
C LEU A 73 5.36 11.21 14.76
N GLY A 74 5.25 11.19 13.44
CA GLY A 74 5.53 12.37 12.64
C GLY A 74 6.23 12.10 11.32
N LEU A 75 6.74 13.20 10.76
CA LEU A 75 7.51 13.25 9.52
C LEU A 75 8.94 13.63 9.83
N TYR A 76 9.88 12.95 9.21
CA TYR A 76 11.30 13.20 9.34
C TYR A 76 11.95 13.28 7.98
N ALA A 77 12.90 14.18 7.79
CA ALA A 77 13.74 14.22 6.60
C ALA A 77 15.21 14.13 6.94
N TYR A 78 15.92 13.31 6.19
CA TYR A 78 17.36 13.10 6.31
C TYR A 78 18.05 13.35 4.97
N ASP A 79 19.24 13.95 4.99
CA ASP A 79 20.09 13.96 3.83
C ASP A 79 20.65 12.57 3.51
N MET A 80 21.29 12.41 2.36
CA MET A 80 21.86 11.12 1.94
C MET A 80 23.04 10.64 2.82
N LYS A 81 23.55 11.52 3.72
CA LYS A 81 24.57 11.17 4.72
C LYS A 81 23.96 10.81 6.07
N GLY A 82 22.63 10.85 6.17
CA GLY A 82 21.87 10.53 7.39
C GLY A 82 21.87 11.68 8.39
N THR A 83 22.10 12.93 8.00
CA THR A 83 21.89 14.09 8.86
C THR A 83 20.41 14.47 8.82
N GLN A 84 19.79 14.60 9.98
CA GLN A 84 18.39 15.05 10.05
C GLN A 84 18.31 16.52 9.63
N VAL A 85 17.48 16.80 8.62
CA VAL A 85 17.27 18.14 8.07
C VAL A 85 16.11 18.84 8.79
N TRP A 86 14.98 18.12 8.97
CA TRP A 86 13.84 18.61 9.70
C TRP A 86 13.02 17.46 10.31
N HIS A 87 12.17 17.80 11.26
CA HIS A 87 11.18 16.93 11.89
C HIS A 87 9.91 17.71 12.12
N THR A 88 8.77 17.13 11.75
CA THR A 88 7.43 17.66 12.01
C THR A 88 6.67 16.62 12.83
N PRO A 89 6.45 16.85 14.13
CA PRO A 89 5.70 15.94 14.97
C PRO A 89 4.22 15.92 14.54
N LEU A 90 3.60 14.75 14.63
CA LEU A 90 2.18 14.56 14.43
C LEU A 90 1.56 13.96 15.70
N GLU A 91 0.32 14.33 15.94
CA GLU A 91 -0.44 13.79 17.06
C GLU A 91 -0.81 12.33 16.79
N ALA A 92 -0.69 11.49 17.82
CA ALA A 92 -1.10 10.11 17.78
C ALA A 92 -2.61 9.97 17.96
N TYR A 93 -3.23 9.16 17.11
CA TYR A 93 -4.66 8.89 17.14
C TYR A 93 -4.94 7.39 17.18
N PRO A 94 -6.05 6.98 17.82
CA PRO A 94 -6.48 5.59 17.79
C PRO A 94 -6.74 5.11 16.36
N ILE A 95 -6.25 3.92 16.07
CA ILE A 95 -6.53 3.17 14.84
C ILE A 95 -7.52 2.06 15.15
N TYR A 96 -8.38 1.71 14.22
CA TYR A 96 -9.37 0.66 14.37
C TYR A 96 -8.74 -0.63 14.94
N LEU A 97 -9.31 -1.12 16.05
CA LEU A 97 -8.86 -2.30 16.80
C LEU A 97 -7.35 -2.31 17.13
N ASP A 98 -6.72 -1.17 17.22
CA ASP A 98 -5.26 -1.05 17.43
C ASP A 98 -4.42 -1.84 16.40
N PHE A 99 -4.90 -1.94 15.14
CA PHE A 99 -4.17 -2.65 14.09
C PHE A 99 -2.83 -2.02 13.71
N GLY A 100 -2.55 -0.83 14.23
CA GLY A 100 -1.35 -0.05 13.88
C GLY A 100 -1.52 0.70 12.57
N THR A 101 -0.47 1.36 12.15
CA THR A 101 -0.42 2.23 10.98
C THR A 101 0.27 1.55 9.80
N GLY A 102 0.23 2.12 8.58
CA GLY A 102 0.84 1.47 7.42
C GLY A 102 0.74 2.24 6.10
N GLY A 103 -0.02 3.33 6.04
CA GLY A 103 -0.07 4.17 4.83
C GLY A 103 1.23 4.95 4.63
N SER A 104 1.96 4.70 3.56
CA SER A 104 3.23 5.36 3.26
C SER A 104 3.03 6.76 2.68
N PRO A 105 4.02 7.67 2.75
CA PRO A 105 3.96 8.97 2.11
C PRO A 105 4.17 8.86 0.59
N ALA A 106 3.80 9.91 -0.16
CA ALA A 106 4.10 10.05 -1.58
C ALA A 106 4.67 11.43 -1.90
N LEU A 107 5.37 11.57 -3.02
CA LEU A 107 5.94 12.85 -3.46
C LEU A 107 5.16 13.42 -4.64
N LEU A 108 4.85 14.72 -4.57
CA LEU A 108 4.28 15.51 -5.66
C LEU A 108 5.07 16.82 -5.81
N GLY A 109 6.05 16.84 -6.70
CA GLY A 109 6.97 17.98 -6.81
C GLY A 109 7.69 18.21 -5.48
N ASP A 110 7.63 19.45 -4.96
CA ASP A 110 8.20 19.82 -3.68
C ASP A 110 7.26 19.58 -2.48
N MET A 111 6.29 18.70 -2.64
CA MET A 111 5.33 18.34 -1.60
C MET A 111 5.44 16.87 -1.20
N LEU A 112 5.50 16.62 0.10
CA LEU A 112 5.33 15.32 0.73
C LEU A 112 3.88 15.14 1.13
N LEU A 113 3.20 14.17 0.54
CA LEU A 113 1.79 13.87 0.76
C LEU A 113 1.64 12.75 1.78
N ILE A 114 0.73 12.93 2.73
CA ILE A 114 0.31 11.88 3.66
C ILE A 114 -1.20 11.77 3.71
N VAL A 115 -1.67 10.56 3.97
CA VAL A 115 -3.05 10.29 4.40
C VAL A 115 -3.00 9.82 5.84
N ASN A 116 -3.87 10.37 6.67
CA ASN A 116 -4.03 9.97 8.06
C ASN A 116 -5.52 9.80 8.37
N ASP A 117 -6.01 8.60 8.07
CA ASP A 117 -7.37 8.20 8.37
C ASP A 117 -7.35 7.34 9.65
N ASN A 118 -7.94 7.85 10.70
CA ASN A 118 -7.96 7.26 12.04
C ASN A 118 -9.34 7.41 12.68
N GLU A 119 -9.57 6.81 13.85
CA GLU A 119 -10.89 6.80 14.49
C GLU A 119 -11.36 8.17 15.02
N LYS A 120 -10.48 9.17 15.09
CA LYS A 120 -10.80 10.53 15.55
C LYS A 120 -11.04 11.48 14.39
N GLN A 121 -10.16 11.46 13.38
CA GLN A 121 -10.19 12.37 12.24
C GLN A 121 -9.61 11.71 10.99
N GLN A 122 -9.98 12.22 9.84
CA GLN A 122 -9.48 11.74 8.57
C GLN A 122 -9.04 12.94 7.75
N PHE A 123 -7.81 12.89 7.24
CA PHE A 123 -7.30 13.95 6.40
C PHE A 123 -6.24 13.45 5.40
N ILE A 124 -6.12 14.21 4.33
CA ILE A 124 -4.95 14.22 3.45
C ILE A 124 -4.25 15.56 3.63
N ALA A 125 -2.93 15.55 3.67
CA ALA A 125 -2.14 16.78 3.82
C ALA A 125 -0.87 16.73 2.99
N ALA A 126 -0.39 17.93 2.62
CA ALA A 126 0.89 18.14 1.97
C ALA A 126 1.80 18.97 2.87
N PHE A 127 3.08 18.59 2.86
CA PHE A 127 4.15 19.29 3.57
C PHE A 127 5.25 19.65 2.57
N ASP A 128 5.85 20.81 2.76
CA ASP A 128 7.00 21.25 1.96
C ASP A 128 8.20 20.33 2.22
N THR A 129 8.78 19.79 1.17
CA THR A 129 9.86 18.80 1.27
C THR A 129 11.15 19.37 1.86
N ASN A 130 11.40 20.67 1.73
CA ASN A 130 12.62 21.31 2.22
C ASN A 130 12.54 21.70 3.70
N THR A 131 11.34 22.01 4.18
CA THR A 131 11.15 22.60 5.52
C THR A 131 10.29 21.75 6.46
N GLY A 132 9.54 20.78 5.94
CA GLY A 132 8.55 19.99 6.70
C GLY A 132 7.32 20.80 7.14
N LYS A 133 7.16 22.04 6.68
CA LYS A 133 5.99 22.88 7.05
C LYS A 133 4.76 22.43 6.27
N PRO A 134 3.57 22.46 6.89
CA PRO A 134 2.34 22.16 6.18
C PRO A 134 2.08 23.19 5.07
N VAL A 135 1.73 22.69 3.87
CA VAL A 135 1.33 23.50 2.71
C VAL A 135 -0.19 23.60 2.66
N TRP A 136 -0.87 22.48 2.75
CA TRP A 136 -2.33 22.39 2.84
C TRP A 136 -2.76 21.13 3.58
N ARG A 137 -3.99 21.15 4.08
CA ARG A 137 -4.67 20.02 4.70
C ARG A 137 -6.14 20.02 4.30
N THR A 138 -6.64 18.87 3.87
CA THR A 138 -8.07 18.65 3.56
C THR A 138 -8.63 17.59 4.48
N ASN A 139 -9.65 17.93 5.24
CA ASN A 139 -10.41 16.97 6.03
C ASN A 139 -11.26 16.11 5.09
N ARG A 140 -11.36 14.82 5.39
CA ARG A 140 -11.96 13.82 4.47
C ARG A 140 -13.21 13.33 5.14
N ASP A 141 -13.86 13.47 5.90
CA ASP A 141 -15.13 12.94 6.47
C ASP A 141 -15.67 11.71 5.71
N LEU A 142 -14.85 10.66 5.66
CA LEU A 142 -15.14 9.40 4.99
C LEU A 142 -15.58 8.39 6.06
N ALA A 143 -16.71 7.73 5.82
CA ALA A 143 -17.17 6.63 6.65
C ALA A 143 -17.87 5.59 5.78
N ALA A 144 -17.54 4.33 5.96
CA ALA A 144 -18.29 3.27 5.32
C ALA A 144 -19.73 3.29 5.84
N LYS A 145 -20.70 3.36 4.92
CA LYS A 145 -22.11 3.20 5.24
C LYS A 145 -22.36 1.72 5.55
N GLY A 146 -22.89 1.39 6.71
CA GLY A 146 -23.19 0.02 7.14
C GLY A 146 -23.84 -0.01 8.53
N GLU A 147 -24.22 -1.18 8.96
CA GLU A 147 -24.71 -1.39 10.33
C GLU A 147 -23.55 -1.29 11.33
N GLY A 148 -23.77 -0.62 12.45
CA GLY A 148 -22.81 -0.43 13.54
C GLY A 148 -22.04 0.90 13.49
N THR A 149 -20.99 1.01 14.33
CA THR A 149 -20.15 2.20 14.40
C THR A 149 -19.34 2.33 13.12
N PRO A 150 -19.42 3.46 12.39
CA PRO A 150 -18.65 3.67 11.17
C PRO A 150 -17.15 3.53 11.43
N ARG A 151 -16.48 2.75 10.61
CA ARG A 151 -15.01 2.64 10.63
C ARG A 151 -14.41 3.84 9.89
N ARG A 152 -13.34 4.36 10.42
CA ARG A 152 -12.72 5.59 9.91
C ARG A 152 -11.26 5.39 9.51
N SER A 153 -10.62 4.26 9.89
CA SER A 153 -9.21 4.00 9.64
C SER A 153 -8.96 3.39 8.26
N ALA A 154 -7.86 3.82 7.62
CA ALA A 154 -7.36 3.28 6.37
C ALA A 154 -5.83 3.17 6.37
N TRP A 155 -5.29 2.28 5.53
CA TRP A 155 -3.85 1.98 5.43
C TRP A 155 -3.28 2.21 4.04
N VAL A 156 -3.97 3.00 3.23
CA VAL A 156 -3.68 3.20 1.81
C VAL A 156 -2.60 4.26 1.62
N THR A 157 -1.61 3.94 0.79
CA THR A 157 -0.63 4.92 0.31
C THR A 157 -1.26 5.76 -0.81
N PRO A 158 -1.19 7.11 -0.75
CA PRO A 158 -1.71 7.96 -1.81
C PRO A 158 -0.90 7.77 -3.11
N PHE A 159 -1.59 7.73 -4.24
CA PHE A 159 -1.00 7.57 -5.56
C PHE A 159 -1.07 8.87 -6.35
N VAL A 160 0.06 9.34 -6.86
CA VAL A 160 0.13 10.52 -7.74
C VAL A 160 -0.07 10.09 -9.18
N TRP A 161 -1.26 10.39 -9.72
CA TRP A 161 -1.61 10.06 -11.10
C TRP A 161 -1.40 11.26 -12.02
N LYS A 162 -0.43 11.14 -12.92
CA LYS A 162 -0.13 12.14 -13.94
C LYS A 162 -0.77 11.73 -15.26
N THR A 163 -1.62 12.58 -15.80
CA THR A 163 -2.27 12.40 -17.10
C THR A 163 -2.04 13.64 -17.97
N PRO A 164 -2.29 13.58 -19.29
CA PRO A 164 -2.21 14.77 -20.12
C PRO A 164 -3.15 15.91 -19.69
N GLN A 165 -4.28 15.57 -19.06
CA GLN A 165 -5.27 16.54 -18.59
C GLN A 165 -4.86 17.22 -17.28
N ARG A 166 -4.27 16.47 -16.36
CA ARG A 166 -3.89 16.99 -15.03
C ARG A 166 -3.07 15.99 -14.21
N THR A 167 -2.41 16.52 -13.19
CA THR A 167 -1.86 15.73 -12.09
C THR A 167 -2.87 15.71 -10.93
N GLN A 168 -3.09 14.55 -10.34
CA GLN A 168 -4.04 14.36 -9.25
C GLN A 168 -3.50 13.34 -8.24
N VAL A 169 -3.99 13.40 -7.01
CA VAL A 169 -3.66 12.48 -5.93
C VAL A 169 -4.87 11.62 -5.65
N VAL A 170 -4.72 10.30 -5.75
CA VAL A 170 -5.80 9.35 -5.53
C VAL A 170 -5.53 8.51 -4.30
N THR A 171 -6.53 8.34 -3.47
CA THR A 171 -6.45 7.50 -2.27
C THR A 171 -7.79 6.86 -1.96
N VAL A 172 -7.78 5.78 -1.19
CA VAL A 172 -8.98 5.07 -0.77
C VAL A 172 -9.12 5.20 0.74
N GLY A 173 -10.27 5.63 1.19
CA GLY A 173 -10.67 5.60 2.58
C GLY A 173 -11.82 4.64 2.83
N PRO A 174 -12.29 4.51 4.07
CA PRO A 174 -13.42 3.65 4.40
C PRO A 174 -14.65 3.97 3.55
N GLY A 175 -15.08 3.02 2.73
CA GLY A 175 -16.25 3.13 1.88
C GLY A 175 -16.08 3.90 0.57
N VAL A 176 -15.01 4.69 0.38
CA VAL A 176 -14.91 5.59 -0.79
C VAL A 176 -13.47 5.82 -1.25
N ALA A 177 -13.25 5.80 -2.57
CA ALA A 177 -12.05 6.31 -3.20
C ALA A 177 -12.24 7.79 -3.55
N VAL A 178 -11.21 8.61 -3.37
CA VAL A 178 -11.27 10.06 -3.61
C VAL A 178 -10.02 10.52 -4.34
N SER A 179 -10.20 11.41 -5.29
CA SER A 179 -9.12 12.11 -5.99
C SER A 179 -9.11 13.58 -5.63
N TYR A 180 -7.90 14.12 -5.50
CA TYR A 180 -7.64 15.53 -5.18
C TYR A 180 -6.71 16.15 -6.23
N ASP A 181 -6.83 17.46 -6.44
CA ASP A 181 -5.82 18.21 -7.18
C ASP A 181 -4.57 18.50 -6.31
N ALA A 182 -3.60 19.19 -6.89
CA ALA A 182 -2.36 19.54 -6.18
C ALA A 182 -2.56 20.53 -5.00
N THR A 183 -3.73 21.14 -4.87
CA THR A 183 -4.10 22.05 -3.78
C THR A 183 -4.91 21.37 -2.67
N GLY A 184 -5.21 20.07 -2.85
CA GLY A 184 -6.03 19.29 -1.92
C GLY A 184 -7.54 19.44 -2.15
N LYS A 185 -7.98 20.08 -3.24
CA LYS A 185 -9.39 20.15 -3.61
C LYS A 185 -9.86 18.84 -4.24
N GLU A 186 -10.98 18.31 -3.77
CA GLU A 186 -11.59 17.11 -4.33
C GLU A 186 -11.99 17.28 -5.80
N LEU A 187 -11.64 16.31 -6.61
CA LEU A 187 -11.96 16.26 -8.04
C LEU A 187 -13.07 15.27 -8.36
N TRP A 188 -13.01 14.10 -7.78
CA TRP A 188 -14.02 13.04 -7.93
C TRP A 188 -13.99 12.08 -6.73
N ARG A 189 -15.09 11.35 -6.56
CA ARG A 189 -15.23 10.25 -5.61
C ARG A 189 -15.89 9.05 -6.23
N LEU A 190 -15.67 7.89 -5.63
CA LEU A 190 -16.28 6.62 -6.02
C LEU A 190 -16.57 5.79 -4.77
N SER A 191 -17.84 5.59 -4.45
CA SER A 191 -18.29 4.80 -3.30
C SER A 191 -18.26 3.29 -3.60
N GLY A 192 -18.44 2.47 -2.56
CA GLY A 192 -18.49 1.01 -2.67
C GLY A 192 -17.19 0.31 -2.28
N MET A 193 -16.25 1.04 -1.68
CA MET A 193 -15.03 0.46 -1.14
C MET A 193 -15.28 -0.31 0.16
N SER A 194 -14.29 -1.08 0.57
CA SER A 194 -14.25 -1.73 1.88
C SER A 194 -14.23 -0.70 3.01
N ASP A 195 -14.68 -1.11 4.18
CA ASP A 195 -14.59 -0.35 5.41
C ASP A 195 -13.18 -0.37 6.05
N ILE A 196 -12.29 -1.25 5.56
CA ILE A 196 -10.88 -1.36 5.97
C ILE A 196 -9.97 -1.45 4.71
N PRO A 197 -9.85 -0.37 3.91
CA PRO A 197 -9.08 -0.40 2.67
C PRO A 197 -7.56 -0.44 2.96
N ILE A 198 -6.85 -1.26 2.20
CA ILE A 198 -5.39 -1.44 2.31
C ILE A 198 -4.69 -1.29 0.96
N PRO A 199 -5.14 -1.95 -0.14
CA PRO A 199 -4.46 -1.85 -1.43
C PRO A 199 -4.44 -0.42 -1.96
N SER A 200 -3.31 -0.02 -2.52
CA SER A 200 -3.11 1.32 -3.07
C SER A 200 -3.53 1.41 -4.53
N PRO A 201 -4.10 2.55 -4.97
CA PRO A 201 -4.34 2.80 -6.39
C PRO A 201 -3.03 2.80 -7.18
N PHE A 202 -3.11 2.46 -8.46
CA PHE A 202 -1.99 2.56 -9.39
C PHE A 202 -2.50 2.80 -10.82
N ALA A 203 -1.61 3.20 -11.74
CA ALA A 203 -1.98 3.42 -13.13
C ALA A 203 -1.16 2.55 -14.08
N TYR A 204 -1.80 2.09 -15.14
CA TYR A 204 -1.17 1.33 -16.22
C TYR A 204 -1.92 1.57 -17.52
N ASP A 205 -1.20 1.74 -18.63
CA ASP A 205 -1.73 1.91 -19.99
C ASP A 205 -2.88 2.93 -20.10
N GLY A 206 -2.71 4.08 -19.42
CA GLY A 206 -3.63 5.22 -19.45
C GLY A 206 -4.85 5.11 -18.53
N LEU A 207 -5.07 3.99 -17.86
CA LEU A 207 -6.14 3.79 -16.88
C LEU A 207 -5.60 3.83 -15.45
N LEU A 208 -6.42 4.29 -14.53
CA LEU A 208 -6.20 4.19 -13.09
C LEU A 208 -6.98 2.99 -12.56
N TYR A 209 -6.32 2.15 -11.78
CA TYR A 209 -6.96 1.02 -11.13
C TYR A 209 -7.16 1.31 -9.65
N VAL A 210 -8.39 1.06 -9.19
CA VAL A 210 -8.81 1.28 -7.82
C VAL A 210 -9.39 -0.02 -7.28
N ASN A 211 -8.68 -0.59 -6.32
CA ASN A 211 -9.12 -1.79 -5.61
C ASN A 211 -10.11 -1.40 -4.52
N GLY A 212 -11.32 -1.93 -4.60
CA GLY A 212 -12.37 -1.68 -3.61
C GLY A 212 -12.16 -2.41 -2.28
N GLY A 213 -11.17 -3.30 -2.18
CA GLY A 213 -10.92 -4.10 -0.98
C GLY A 213 -11.62 -5.47 -1.02
N ARG A 214 -11.49 -6.20 0.07
CA ARG A 214 -11.99 -7.58 0.22
C ARG A 214 -13.46 -7.72 -0.13
N GLY A 215 -13.77 -8.56 -1.12
CA GLY A 215 -15.14 -8.83 -1.57
C GLY A 215 -15.82 -7.67 -2.28
N LYS A 216 -15.09 -6.61 -2.58
CA LYS A 216 -15.55 -5.44 -3.33
C LYS A 216 -15.09 -5.50 -4.80
N ALA A 217 -15.51 -4.52 -5.58
CA ALA A 217 -15.13 -4.45 -6.98
C ALA A 217 -13.70 -3.93 -7.17
N LEU A 218 -13.08 -4.33 -8.28
CA LEU A 218 -11.91 -3.68 -8.87
C LEU A 218 -12.40 -2.78 -10.00
N PHE A 219 -11.96 -1.53 -10.03
CA PHE A 219 -12.38 -0.53 -11.00
C PHE A 219 -11.22 -0.07 -11.86
N ALA A 220 -11.50 0.21 -13.13
CA ALA A 220 -10.62 0.96 -14.04
C ALA A 220 -11.23 2.29 -14.37
N ILE A 221 -10.52 3.39 -14.11
CA ILE A 221 -10.99 4.76 -14.25
C ILE A 221 -10.23 5.44 -15.40
N LYS A 222 -10.98 6.11 -16.28
CA LYS A 222 -10.43 6.88 -17.39
C LYS A 222 -9.85 8.23 -16.91
N PRO A 223 -8.87 8.78 -17.62
CA PRO A 223 -8.41 10.15 -17.41
C PRO A 223 -9.56 11.17 -17.54
N GLY A 224 -9.43 12.31 -16.84
CA GLY A 224 -10.41 13.40 -16.91
C GLY A 224 -11.62 13.24 -15.98
N ALA A 225 -11.72 12.16 -15.20
CA ALA A 225 -12.84 11.89 -14.30
C ALA A 225 -13.12 13.05 -13.33
N THR A 226 -14.40 13.43 -13.17
CA THR A 226 -14.88 14.50 -12.28
C THR A 226 -16.20 14.11 -11.62
N GLY A 227 -16.48 14.69 -10.44
CA GLY A 227 -17.75 14.50 -9.75
C GLY A 227 -17.89 13.14 -9.05
N ASP A 228 -19.09 12.65 -8.88
CA ASP A 228 -19.37 11.35 -8.27
C ASP A 228 -19.42 10.26 -9.35
N LEU A 229 -18.53 9.29 -9.25
CA LEU A 229 -18.42 8.15 -10.17
C LEU A 229 -19.21 6.93 -9.69
N THR A 230 -19.83 7.03 -8.51
CA THR A 230 -20.60 5.94 -7.91
C THR A 230 -21.72 5.52 -8.86
N PRO A 231 -21.91 4.21 -9.15
CA PRO A 231 -23.03 3.75 -9.95
C PRO A 231 -24.36 4.24 -9.37
N GLY A 232 -25.23 4.73 -10.24
CA GLY A 232 -26.58 5.15 -9.86
C GLY A 232 -27.43 3.98 -9.32
N GLU A 233 -28.59 4.28 -8.73
CA GLU A 233 -29.54 3.28 -8.25
C GLU A 233 -30.05 2.37 -9.38
N ASP A 234 -30.05 2.87 -10.62
CA ASP A 234 -30.36 2.12 -11.84
C ASP A 234 -29.21 1.20 -12.30
N GLY A 235 -28.08 1.17 -11.56
CA GLY A 235 -26.88 0.41 -11.90
C GLY A 235 -26.04 1.01 -13.03
N LYS A 236 -26.41 2.18 -13.56
CA LYS A 236 -25.65 2.85 -14.61
C LYS A 236 -24.32 3.35 -14.07
N GLN A 237 -23.24 2.92 -14.71
CA GLN A 237 -21.89 3.38 -14.39
C GLN A 237 -21.61 4.76 -14.98
N SER A 238 -20.76 5.54 -14.31
CA SER A 238 -20.20 6.77 -14.84
C SER A 238 -19.44 6.49 -16.15
N GLU A 239 -19.50 7.41 -17.11
CA GLU A 239 -18.72 7.35 -18.37
C GLU A 239 -17.21 7.28 -18.13
N PHE A 240 -16.73 7.73 -16.97
CA PHE A 240 -15.33 7.67 -16.56
C PHE A 240 -14.91 6.31 -15.99
N VAL A 241 -15.84 5.42 -15.69
CA VAL A 241 -15.53 4.03 -15.34
C VAL A 241 -15.40 3.23 -16.64
N ALA A 242 -14.17 2.83 -16.99
CA ALA A 242 -13.92 2.02 -18.17
C ALA A 242 -14.54 0.63 -18.02
N TRP A 243 -14.34 0.04 -16.86
CA TRP A 243 -14.92 -1.23 -16.45
C TRP A 243 -14.87 -1.40 -14.93
N SER A 244 -15.66 -2.33 -14.42
CA SER A 244 -15.58 -2.81 -13.04
C SER A 244 -15.75 -4.33 -13.01
N GLN A 245 -15.00 -4.98 -12.11
CA GLN A 245 -15.14 -6.41 -11.85
C GLN A 245 -15.68 -6.62 -10.44
N PRO A 246 -16.94 -7.05 -10.31
CA PRO A 246 -17.53 -7.39 -9.01
C PRO A 246 -16.68 -8.44 -8.30
N ARG A 247 -16.36 -8.23 -7.01
CA ARG A 247 -15.50 -9.12 -6.23
C ARG A 247 -14.10 -9.35 -6.85
N GLY A 248 -13.61 -8.39 -7.67
CA GLY A 248 -12.26 -8.38 -8.21
C GLY A 248 -11.21 -7.84 -7.24
N GLY A 249 -11.65 -7.13 -6.20
CA GLY A 249 -10.77 -6.53 -5.19
C GLY A 249 -10.15 -7.57 -4.25
N THR A 250 -8.92 -7.29 -3.84
CA THR A 250 -8.12 -8.08 -2.89
C THR A 250 -8.15 -7.42 -1.51
N TYR A 251 -7.68 -8.12 -0.48
CA TYR A 251 -7.68 -7.57 0.89
C TYR A 251 -6.36 -6.89 1.25
N LEU A 252 -5.23 -7.58 1.15
CA LEU A 252 -3.91 -7.06 1.54
C LEU A 252 -3.04 -6.72 0.32
N PRO A 253 -2.80 -7.64 -0.64
CA PRO A 253 -1.95 -7.35 -1.77
C PRO A 253 -2.58 -6.33 -2.73
N THR A 254 -1.77 -5.38 -3.21
CA THR A 254 -2.10 -4.57 -4.38
C THR A 254 -1.83 -5.38 -5.66
N GLU A 255 -2.64 -5.20 -6.69
CA GLU A 255 -2.45 -5.85 -7.99
C GLU A 255 -1.16 -5.40 -8.66
N VAL A 256 -0.62 -6.24 -9.55
CA VAL A 256 0.43 -5.84 -10.48
C VAL A 256 -0.09 -5.84 -11.91
N ALA A 257 0.23 -4.78 -12.66
CA ALA A 257 -0.01 -4.71 -14.10
C ALA A 257 1.24 -5.17 -14.86
N TYR A 258 1.07 -6.09 -15.79
CA TYR A 258 2.16 -6.59 -16.61
C TYR A 258 1.63 -7.15 -17.93
N ASP A 259 2.26 -6.75 -19.04
CA ASP A 259 1.99 -7.25 -20.40
C ASP A 259 0.49 -7.27 -20.78
N GLY A 260 -0.15 -6.10 -20.62
CA GLY A 260 -1.57 -5.90 -20.94
C GLY A 260 -2.56 -6.53 -19.97
N ALA A 261 -2.11 -7.08 -18.86
CA ALA A 261 -2.95 -7.74 -17.87
C ALA A 261 -2.75 -7.21 -16.46
N LEU A 262 -3.77 -7.41 -15.61
CA LEU A 262 -3.70 -7.24 -14.17
C LEU A 262 -3.68 -8.61 -13.49
N TYR A 263 -2.81 -8.76 -12.52
CA TYR A 263 -2.72 -9.96 -11.68
C TYR A 263 -3.08 -9.58 -10.25
N ALA A 264 -4.22 -10.07 -9.78
CA ALA A 264 -4.77 -9.81 -8.46
C ALA A 264 -4.62 -11.06 -7.59
N LEU A 265 -3.80 -10.95 -6.54
CA LEU A 265 -3.54 -12.03 -5.59
C LEU A 265 -4.35 -11.81 -4.32
N SER A 266 -5.23 -12.75 -3.99
CA SER A 266 -5.93 -12.72 -2.70
C SER A 266 -5.01 -13.15 -1.56
N GLU A 267 -5.34 -12.70 -0.34
CA GLU A 267 -4.65 -13.12 0.90
C GLU A 267 -4.73 -14.64 1.17
N THR A 268 -5.62 -15.34 0.47
CA THR A 268 -5.82 -16.80 0.58
C THR A 268 -5.18 -17.57 -0.57
N GLY A 269 -4.41 -16.90 -1.45
CA GLY A 269 -3.66 -17.54 -2.53
C GLY A 269 -4.47 -17.83 -3.79
N ILE A 270 -5.53 -17.09 -4.07
CA ILE A 270 -6.20 -17.11 -5.36
C ILE A 270 -5.58 -16.02 -6.23
N LEU A 271 -4.95 -16.39 -7.33
CA LEU A 271 -4.45 -15.48 -8.36
C LEU A 271 -5.49 -15.35 -9.47
N SER A 272 -5.94 -14.13 -9.73
CA SER A 272 -6.84 -13.79 -10.83
C SER A 272 -6.09 -12.97 -11.87
N ARG A 273 -6.31 -13.27 -13.16
CA ARG A 273 -5.81 -12.46 -14.27
C ARG A 273 -6.97 -11.80 -14.99
N PHE A 274 -6.84 -10.51 -15.20
CA PHE A 274 -7.79 -9.70 -15.95
C PHE A 274 -7.07 -9.05 -17.14
N ASP A 275 -7.75 -8.93 -18.27
CA ASP A 275 -7.32 -8.01 -19.33
C ASP A 275 -7.37 -6.58 -18.79
N ALA A 276 -6.29 -5.83 -18.89
CA ALA A 276 -6.20 -4.50 -18.28
C ALA A 276 -7.18 -3.49 -18.90
N LYS A 277 -7.46 -3.57 -20.20
CA LYS A 277 -8.32 -2.62 -20.92
C LYS A 277 -9.80 -2.89 -20.74
N THR A 278 -10.18 -4.17 -20.68
CA THR A 278 -11.58 -4.61 -20.70
C THR A 278 -12.08 -5.16 -19.38
N GLY A 279 -11.17 -5.55 -18.47
CA GLY A 279 -11.50 -6.23 -17.23
C GLY A 279 -11.92 -7.69 -17.39
N ASN A 280 -11.88 -8.25 -18.61
CA ASN A 280 -12.23 -9.65 -18.86
C ASN A 280 -11.33 -10.61 -18.07
N VAL A 281 -11.94 -11.58 -17.42
CA VAL A 281 -11.21 -12.59 -16.63
C VAL A 281 -10.67 -13.68 -17.53
N SER A 282 -9.35 -13.89 -17.55
CA SER A 282 -8.75 -15.05 -18.22
C SER A 282 -8.79 -16.27 -17.32
N TYR A 283 -8.40 -16.12 -16.05
CA TYR A 283 -8.46 -17.19 -15.06
C TYR A 283 -8.59 -16.70 -13.63
N ARG A 284 -9.04 -17.58 -12.76
CA ARG A 284 -8.96 -17.50 -11.30
C ARG A 284 -8.51 -18.86 -10.79
N SER A 285 -7.30 -18.93 -10.26
CA SER A 285 -6.67 -20.21 -9.88
C SER A 285 -6.04 -20.10 -8.49
N ARG A 286 -6.15 -21.17 -7.73
CA ARG A 286 -5.46 -21.30 -6.45
C ARG A 286 -3.99 -21.65 -6.65
N ILE A 287 -3.13 -20.96 -5.93
CA ILE A 287 -1.71 -21.33 -5.82
C ILE A 287 -1.63 -22.42 -4.74
N GLU A 288 -1.51 -23.68 -5.19
CA GLU A 288 -1.46 -24.82 -4.28
C GLU A 288 -0.21 -24.77 -3.39
N GLY A 289 -0.37 -25.04 -2.10
CA GLY A 289 0.70 -24.96 -1.09
C GLY A 289 1.19 -23.55 -0.81
N GLY A 290 0.39 -22.52 -1.14
CA GLY A 290 0.77 -21.11 -0.97
C GLY A 290 0.54 -20.55 0.42
N GLY A 291 -0.36 -21.13 1.21
CA GLY A 291 -0.71 -20.57 2.53
C GLY A 291 -1.35 -19.19 2.44
N ALA A 292 -0.88 -18.25 3.25
CA ALA A 292 -1.34 -16.87 3.27
C ALA A 292 -0.38 -15.93 2.52
N PHE A 293 -0.95 -14.82 1.98
CA PHE A 293 -0.19 -13.82 1.23
C PHE A 293 -0.50 -12.42 1.75
N THR A 294 0.52 -11.71 2.21
CA THR A 294 0.45 -10.30 2.59
C THR A 294 1.15 -9.41 1.56
N SER A 295 2.28 -9.88 1.00
CA SER A 295 3.02 -9.13 -0.02
C SER A 295 2.24 -9.04 -1.33
N SER A 296 2.39 -7.91 -2.03
CA SER A 296 1.88 -7.75 -3.39
C SER A 296 2.68 -8.60 -4.38
N PRO A 297 2.06 -9.13 -5.44
CA PRO A 297 2.79 -9.79 -6.52
C PRO A 297 3.67 -8.79 -7.27
N TRP A 298 4.73 -9.29 -7.90
CA TRP A 298 5.55 -8.52 -8.83
C TRP A 298 5.76 -9.31 -10.13
N ALA A 299 6.16 -8.61 -11.19
CA ALA A 299 6.31 -9.22 -12.50
C ALA A 299 7.64 -8.82 -13.15
N TYR A 300 8.28 -9.77 -13.79
CA TYR A 300 9.53 -9.58 -14.52
C TYR A 300 9.75 -10.70 -15.52
N ASN A 301 10.24 -10.35 -16.71
CA ASN A 301 10.68 -11.27 -17.75
C ASN A 301 9.67 -12.41 -18.04
N GLY A 302 8.43 -12.06 -18.39
CA GLY A 302 7.38 -13.01 -18.73
C GLY A 302 6.84 -13.83 -17.56
N LYS A 303 7.07 -13.42 -16.33
CA LYS A 303 6.67 -14.14 -15.12
C LYS A 303 6.04 -13.22 -14.10
N VAL A 304 5.12 -13.78 -13.31
CA VAL A 304 4.52 -13.18 -12.12
C VAL A 304 5.00 -13.97 -10.90
N PHE A 305 5.39 -13.26 -9.88
CA PHE A 305 5.93 -13.82 -8.65
C PHE A 305 4.99 -13.51 -7.49
N CYS A 306 4.69 -14.51 -6.67
CA CYS A 306 3.84 -14.40 -5.49
C CYS A 306 4.59 -14.94 -4.27
N LEU A 307 4.86 -14.08 -3.28
CA LEU A 307 5.57 -14.45 -2.06
C LEU A 307 4.57 -14.72 -0.94
N SER A 308 4.57 -15.93 -0.41
CA SER A 308 3.75 -16.29 0.75
C SER A 308 4.38 -15.83 2.06
N GLU A 309 3.58 -15.76 3.12
CA GLU A 309 4.04 -15.43 4.47
C GLU A 309 5.07 -16.42 5.03
N GLU A 310 5.10 -17.65 4.51
CA GLU A 310 6.06 -18.69 4.87
C GLU A 310 7.43 -18.52 4.16
N GLY A 311 7.61 -17.44 3.37
CA GLY A 311 8.84 -17.19 2.62
C GLY A 311 8.96 -17.95 1.33
N LYS A 312 7.87 -18.58 0.85
CA LYS A 312 7.85 -19.31 -0.42
C LYS A 312 7.41 -18.41 -1.57
N THR A 313 8.28 -18.23 -2.55
CA THR A 313 7.99 -17.50 -3.78
C THR A 313 7.53 -18.46 -4.86
N PHE A 314 6.32 -18.27 -5.37
CA PHE A 314 5.75 -18.99 -6.50
C PHE A 314 6.01 -18.19 -7.77
N VAL A 315 6.49 -18.88 -8.81
CA VAL A 315 6.81 -18.32 -10.12
C VAL A 315 5.78 -18.82 -11.13
N ILE A 316 4.98 -17.91 -11.67
CA ILE A 316 3.85 -18.21 -12.55
C ILE A 316 4.12 -17.59 -13.92
N ALA A 317 3.82 -18.29 -15.01
CA ALA A 317 3.91 -17.74 -16.37
C ALA A 317 2.95 -16.53 -16.50
N ALA A 318 3.44 -15.43 -17.07
CA ALA A 318 2.58 -14.29 -17.40
C ALA A 318 1.85 -14.59 -18.72
N GLY A 319 0.70 -15.28 -18.66
CA GLY A 319 -0.05 -15.72 -19.83
C GLY A 319 -1.55 -15.85 -19.54
N GLU A 320 -2.34 -16.17 -20.55
CA GLU A 320 -3.80 -16.29 -20.46
C GLU A 320 -4.27 -17.52 -19.67
N LYS A 321 -3.38 -18.48 -19.43
CA LYS A 321 -3.65 -19.68 -18.62
C LYS A 321 -2.77 -19.64 -17.38
N PHE A 322 -3.30 -20.13 -16.27
CA PHE A 322 -2.51 -20.31 -15.06
C PHE A 322 -1.53 -21.47 -15.25
N GLU A 323 -0.24 -21.18 -15.10
CA GLU A 323 0.83 -22.17 -15.17
C GLU A 323 1.86 -21.87 -14.07
N LEU A 324 1.96 -22.73 -13.09
CA LEU A 324 2.99 -22.68 -12.05
C LEU A 324 4.28 -23.26 -12.60
N LEU A 325 5.29 -22.42 -12.82
CA LEU A 325 6.57 -22.83 -13.38
C LEU A 325 7.51 -23.41 -12.32
N HIS A 326 7.56 -22.75 -11.15
CA HIS A 326 8.52 -23.08 -10.09
C HIS A 326 8.11 -22.50 -8.75
N SER A 327 8.76 -22.94 -7.66
CA SER A 327 8.67 -22.30 -6.35
C SER A 327 10.02 -22.37 -5.64
N ASN A 328 10.35 -21.27 -4.91
CA ASN A 328 11.58 -21.12 -4.14
C ASN A 328 11.23 -20.83 -2.68
N LEU A 329 11.90 -21.46 -1.74
CA LEU A 329 11.67 -21.30 -0.31
C LEU A 329 12.89 -20.64 0.34
N LEU A 330 12.64 -19.63 1.18
CA LEU A 330 13.65 -18.99 2.05
C LEU A 330 13.57 -19.48 3.52
N ASP A 331 12.61 -20.33 3.83
CA ASP A 331 12.40 -20.94 5.15
C ASP A 331 12.39 -19.91 6.30
N GLU A 332 11.80 -18.73 6.04
CA GLU A 332 11.66 -17.65 7.01
C GLU A 332 10.46 -16.77 6.63
N MET A 333 9.69 -16.30 7.60
CA MET A 333 8.51 -15.48 7.37
C MET A 333 8.84 -14.21 6.57
N ALA A 334 8.01 -13.91 5.56
CA ALA A 334 8.14 -12.75 4.70
C ALA A 334 6.76 -12.11 4.43
N GLN A 335 6.64 -10.82 4.69
CA GLN A 335 5.38 -10.07 4.50
C GLN A 335 5.55 -8.85 3.60
N ALA A 336 6.77 -8.32 3.52
CA ALA A 336 7.05 -7.16 2.68
C ALA A 336 7.08 -7.53 1.19
N THR A 337 6.52 -6.67 0.35
CA THR A 337 6.64 -6.78 -1.10
C THR A 337 8.12 -6.59 -1.49
N PRO A 338 8.73 -7.52 -2.23
CA PRO A 338 10.08 -7.37 -2.73
C PRO A 338 10.23 -6.16 -3.67
N ALA A 339 11.41 -5.55 -3.66
CA ALA A 339 11.75 -4.43 -4.53
C ALA A 339 12.76 -4.84 -5.60
N ILE A 340 12.56 -4.39 -6.84
CA ILE A 340 13.52 -4.55 -7.93
C ILE A 340 14.32 -3.25 -8.07
N VAL A 341 15.64 -3.35 -7.94
CA VAL A 341 16.55 -2.22 -8.03
C VAL A 341 17.72 -2.58 -8.97
N GLY A 342 17.72 -2.03 -10.18
CA GLY A 342 18.68 -2.42 -11.21
C GLY A 342 18.58 -3.91 -11.55
N ASP A 343 19.66 -4.65 -11.36
CA ASP A 343 19.78 -6.09 -11.58
C ASP A 343 19.51 -6.93 -10.32
N ARG A 344 18.95 -6.33 -9.26
CA ARG A 344 18.76 -6.96 -7.96
C ARG A 344 17.32 -7.06 -7.56
N LEU A 345 16.96 -8.17 -6.92
CA LEU A 345 15.75 -8.35 -6.14
C LEU A 345 16.09 -8.21 -4.65
N LEU A 346 15.52 -7.21 -4.01
CA LEU A 346 15.62 -7.02 -2.56
C LEU A 346 14.42 -7.68 -1.89
N LEU A 347 14.66 -8.65 -1.04
CA LEU A 347 13.62 -9.39 -0.34
C LEU A 347 13.89 -9.34 1.16
N ARG A 348 12.91 -8.85 1.93
CA ARG A 348 12.98 -8.78 3.38
C ARG A 348 12.17 -9.92 4.01
N THR A 349 12.84 -10.66 4.88
CA THR A 349 12.24 -11.65 5.78
C THR A 349 12.19 -11.09 7.20
N GLU A 350 11.76 -11.88 8.17
CA GLU A 350 11.67 -11.48 9.58
C GLU A 350 13.01 -10.98 10.11
N SER A 351 14.11 -11.70 9.86
CA SER A 351 15.43 -11.38 10.42
C SER A 351 16.44 -10.85 9.40
N ARG A 352 16.18 -10.95 8.08
CA ARG A 352 17.16 -10.67 7.02
C ARG A 352 16.64 -9.80 5.91
N LEU A 353 17.56 -9.11 5.24
CA LEU A 353 17.37 -8.48 3.94
C LEU A 353 18.29 -9.18 2.94
N TYR A 354 17.68 -9.81 1.93
CA TYR A 354 18.39 -10.46 0.85
C TYR A 354 18.54 -9.50 -0.32
N SER A 355 19.73 -9.50 -0.95
CA SER A 355 19.99 -8.89 -2.24
C SER A 355 20.32 -10.00 -3.22
N ILE A 356 19.35 -10.41 -4.03
CA ILE A 356 19.45 -11.52 -4.98
C ILE A 356 19.78 -10.93 -6.36
N ARG A 357 20.83 -11.42 -6.98
CA ARG A 357 21.32 -10.99 -8.27
C ARG A 357 21.49 -12.17 -9.22
N ILE A 358 21.15 -11.98 -10.46
CA ILE A 358 21.48 -12.96 -11.50
C ILE A 358 22.99 -12.92 -11.69
N LYS A 359 23.68 -14.05 -11.49
CA LYS A 359 25.05 -14.19 -11.97
C LYS A 359 25.00 -14.19 -13.50
N ASN A 360 25.73 -13.31 -14.15
CA ASN A 360 26.02 -13.46 -15.58
C ASN A 360 26.69 -14.82 -15.75
N LEU A 361 25.98 -15.73 -16.43
CA LEU A 361 26.51 -17.01 -16.85
C LEU A 361 27.52 -16.78 -17.97
#